data_93599befb2919288147fef3c12c78e2c
#
_entry.id   93599befb2919288147fef3c12c78e2c
#
_cell.length_a   1.000
_cell.length_b   1.000
_cell.length_c   1.000
_cell.angle_alpha   90.00
_cell.angle_beta   90.00
_cell.angle_gamma   90.00
#
_symmetry.space_group_name_H-M   'P 1'
#
loop_
_entity.id
_entity.type
_entity.pdbx_description
1 polymer ?
#
loop_
_entity_poly.entity_id
_entity_poly.type
_entity_poly.pdbx_seq_one_letter_code
_entity_poly.pdbx_strand_id
1 'polypeptide(L)'
;MKVKKYAAIDVGSNAIRLLIMNIIERKGEEPLFTKNAIIRAPIRLGSDSFVAGEISSKKKKRMIDSIKAFQLLMKVHNVDRYLAYATSALREANNGLQVTAEIRKKTGVNIEIIDGHREAEIIASTDLYKVVKPDQNYLFVDVGGGSTELTVYSQGQIVVSKSFKIGTVRLLKKMVDKSVWNSYKRWIIKHTSGYKQMSVLGSGGTINSLFKLSGNSAGEPLSYDFIKEKYKTFQSMSPKQMMVDFSFNADRADVIEQATRIYLMGMKHSNSSMIHVPKVGLADGMVKLLYKEKG
;
A
#
# COMPACT_ATOMS: atom_id res chain seq x y z
N MET A 1 -4.52 30.24 -12.36
CA MET A 1 -4.64 29.01 -11.54
C MET A 1 -5.59 28.05 -12.25
N LYS A 2 -5.18 26.78 -12.43
CA LYS A 2 -6.02 25.71 -13.01
C LYS A 2 -6.10 24.56 -12.01
N VAL A 3 -7.29 24.02 -11.80
CA VAL A 3 -7.51 22.86 -10.93
C VAL A 3 -8.00 21.70 -11.78
N LYS A 4 -7.29 20.56 -11.70
CA LYS A 4 -7.67 19.29 -12.33
C LYS A 4 -7.98 18.28 -11.26
N LYS A 5 -8.86 17.33 -11.53
CA LYS A 5 -9.20 16.25 -10.61
C LYS A 5 -8.89 14.92 -11.26
N TYR A 6 -7.91 14.22 -10.71
CA TYR A 6 -7.54 12.88 -11.18
C TYR A 6 -7.84 11.85 -10.11
N ALA A 7 -8.10 10.62 -10.55
CA ALA A 7 -8.39 9.51 -9.65
C ALA A 7 -7.52 8.29 -9.92
N ALA A 8 -7.37 7.47 -8.89
CA ALA A 8 -6.74 6.16 -8.97
C ALA A 8 -7.63 5.11 -8.31
N ILE A 9 -7.86 4.00 -9.01
CA ILE A 9 -8.50 2.81 -8.48
C ILE A 9 -7.41 1.76 -8.24
N ASP A 10 -7.12 1.50 -6.96
CA ASP A 10 -6.15 0.50 -6.50
C ASP A 10 -6.89 -0.77 -6.07
N VAL A 11 -6.74 -1.85 -6.82
CA VAL A 11 -7.35 -3.16 -6.53
C VAL A 11 -6.36 -4.04 -5.79
N GLY A 12 -6.28 -3.86 -4.48
CA GLY A 12 -5.41 -4.63 -3.61
C GLY A 12 -6.04 -5.94 -3.09
N SER A 13 -5.23 -6.77 -2.46
CA SER A 13 -5.65 -8.10 -1.95
C SER A 13 -6.62 -8.02 -0.75
N ASN A 14 -6.57 -6.98 0.07
CA ASN A 14 -7.46 -6.81 1.22
C ASN A 14 -8.66 -5.90 0.89
N ALA A 15 -8.43 -4.82 0.16
CA ALA A 15 -9.47 -3.85 -0.19
C ALA A 15 -9.22 -3.26 -1.58
N ILE A 16 -10.31 -2.77 -2.18
CA ILE A 16 -10.26 -1.92 -3.35
C ILE A 16 -10.39 -0.47 -2.87
N ARG A 17 -9.61 0.44 -3.45
CA ARG A 17 -9.58 1.85 -3.05
C ARG A 17 -9.83 2.75 -4.25
N LEU A 18 -10.55 3.83 -4.03
CA LEU A 18 -10.61 4.99 -4.92
C LEU A 18 -9.94 6.15 -4.21
N LEU A 19 -8.91 6.71 -4.81
CA LEU A 19 -8.31 7.99 -4.42
C LEU A 19 -8.70 9.04 -5.46
N ILE A 20 -9.22 10.18 -5.01
CA ILE A 20 -9.46 11.35 -5.84
C ILE A 20 -8.54 12.46 -5.34
N MET A 21 -7.78 13.09 -6.24
CA MET A 21 -6.87 14.19 -5.93
C MET A 21 -7.20 15.43 -6.74
N ASN A 22 -7.07 16.59 -6.11
CA ASN A 22 -6.97 17.86 -6.80
C ASN A 22 -5.51 18.12 -7.18
N ILE A 23 -5.28 18.57 -8.38
CA ILE A 23 -3.98 18.99 -8.91
C ILE A 23 -4.11 20.47 -9.23
N ILE A 24 -3.43 21.30 -8.46
CA ILE A 24 -3.49 22.76 -8.56
C ILE A 24 -2.25 23.24 -9.30
N GLU A 25 -2.45 23.76 -10.51
CA GLU A 25 -1.39 24.32 -11.36
C GLU A 25 -1.36 25.84 -11.23
N ARG A 26 -0.19 26.38 -10.89
CA ARG A 26 0.11 27.82 -10.89
C ARG A 26 1.26 28.07 -11.86
N LYS A 27 1.23 29.21 -12.54
CA LYS A 27 2.28 29.58 -13.50
C LYS A 27 3.62 29.76 -12.76
N GLY A 28 4.64 29.02 -13.20
CA GLY A 28 5.99 29.08 -12.61
C GLY A 28 6.18 28.33 -11.29
N GLU A 29 5.17 27.59 -10.81
CA GLU A 29 5.27 26.78 -9.59
C GLU A 29 5.11 25.28 -9.91
N GLU A 30 5.70 24.44 -9.08
CA GLU A 30 5.42 23.00 -9.09
C GLU A 30 3.95 22.71 -8.77
N PRO A 31 3.31 21.74 -9.45
CA PRO A 31 1.91 21.41 -9.20
C PRO A 31 1.71 20.88 -7.77
N LEU A 32 0.70 21.39 -7.08
CA LEU A 32 0.31 20.95 -5.75
C LEU A 32 -0.74 19.83 -5.86
N PHE A 33 -0.42 18.67 -5.28
CA PHE A 33 -1.33 17.52 -5.20
C PHE A 33 -1.97 17.44 -3.82
N THR A 34 -3.30 17.49 -3.76
CA THR A 34 -4.05 17.40 -2.51
C THR A 34 -5.11 16.31 -2.57
N LYS A 35 -5.18 15.46 -1.54
CA LYS A 35 -6.20 14.40 -1.45
C LYS A 35 -7.56 15.03 -1.22
N ASN A 36 -8.51 14.75 -2.10
CA ASN A 36 -9.89 15.21 -2.02
C ASN A 36 -10.76 14.14 -1.33
N ALA A 37 -10.68 12.88 -1.78
CA ALA A 37 -11.44 11.78 -1.20
C ALA A 37 -10.67 10.47 -1.27
N ILE A 38 -10.84 9.64 -0.25
CA ILE A 38 -10.37 8.25 -0.21
C ILE A 38 -11.53 7.36 0.19
N ILE A 39 -11.95 6.47 -0.70
CA ILE A 39 -13.00 5.50 -0.45
C ILE A 39 -12.39 4.11 -0.47
N ARG A 40 -12.78 3.26 0.47
CA ARG A 40 -12.24 1.92 0.63
C ARG A 40 -13.36 0.88 0.71
N ALA A 41 -13.33 -0.12 -0.17
CA ALA A 41 -14.23 -1.27 -0.16
C ALA A 41 -13.47 -2.54 0.26
N PRO A 42 -13.77 -3.16 1.43
CA PRO A 42 -13.06 -4.33 1.95
C PRO A 42 -13.57 -5.62 1.30
N ILE A 43 -13.09 -5.94 0.10
CA ILE A 43 -13.50 -7.11 -0.69
C ILE A 43 -12.75 -8.38 -0.26
N ARG A 44 -11.48 -8.24 0.20
CA ARG A 44 -10.61 -9.35 0.64
C ARG A 44 -10.35 -10.38 -0.47
N LEU A 45 -9.98 -9.91 -1.66
CA LEU A 45 -9.70 -10.78 -2.82
C LEU A 45 -8.66 -11.86 -2.52
N GLY A 46 -7.61 -11.49 -1.76
CA GLY A 46 -6.54 -12.41 -1.40
C GLY A 46 -6.99 -13.63 -0.61
N SER A 47 -8.12 -13.57 0.11
CA SER A 47 -8.63 -14.76 0.80
C SER A 47 -9.20 -15.83 -0.15
N ASP A 48 -9.52 -15.48 -1.39
CA ASP A 48 -9.91 -16.43 -2.42
C ASP A 48 -8.69 -16.80 -3.28
N SER A 49 -8.06 -15.79 -3.87
CA SER A 49 -6.94 -15.96 -4.79
C SER A 49 -5.81 -16.81 -4.19
N PHE A 50 -5.39 -16.53 -2.96
CA PHE A 50 -4.26 -17.23 -2.36
C PHE A 50 -4.63 -18.63 -1.83
N VAL A 51 -5.89 -18.87 -1.46
CA VAL A 51 -6.34 -20.16 -0.89
C VAL A 51 -6.91 -21.08 -1.96
N ALA A 52 -7.83 -20.56 -2.79
CA ALA A 52 -8.52 -21.33 -3.83
C ALA A 52 -7.88 -21.19 -5.24
N GLY A 53 -6.92 -20.28 -5.41
CA GLY A 53 -6.31 -20.01 -6.70
C GLY A 53 -7.15 -19.16 -7.65
N GLU A 54 -8.38 -18.80 -7.27
CA GLU A 54 -9.29 -18.04 -8.13
C GLU A 54 -10.21 -17.10 -7.34
N ILE A 55 -10.73 -16.07 -7.99
CA ILE A 55 -11.71 -15.15 -7.42
C ILE A 55 -13.11 -15.72 -7.56
N SER A 56 -13.80 -15.90 -6.46
CA SER A 56 -15.19 -16.41 -6.42
C SER A 56 -16.19 -15.47 -7.08
N SER A 57 -17.28 -16.04 -7.59
CA SER A 57 -18.38 -15.26 -8.20
C SER A 57 -18.98 -14.23 -7.22
N LYS A 58 -19.04 -14.55 -5.93
CA LYS A 58 -19.49 -13.63 -4.87
C LYS A 58 -18.58 -12.39 -4.78
N LYS A 59 -17.27 -12.57 -4.77
CA LYS A 59 -16.33 -11.44 -4.69
C LYS A 59 -16.24 -10.67 -6.00
N LYS A 60 -16.32 -11.37 -7.13
CA LYS A 60 -16.41 -10.73 -8.44
C LYS A 60 -17.63 -9.81 -8.53
N LYS A 61 -18.81 -10.24 -8.09
CA LYS A 61 -20.01 -9.38 -8.01
C LYS A 61 -19.74 -8.13 -7.14
N ARG A 62 -19.19 -8.32 -5.94
CA ARG A 62 -18.84 -7.19 -5.05
C ARG A 62 -17.82 -6.23 -5.67
N MET A 63 -16.84 -6.74 -6.44
CA MET A 63 -15.92 -5.88 -7.20
C MET A 63 -16.67 -5.03 -8.20
N ILE A 64 -17.53 -5.64 -9.03
CA ILE A 64 -18.34 -4.93 -10.05
C ILE A 64 -19.17 -3.84 -9.39
N ASP A 65 -19.86 -4.14 -8.30
CA ASP A 65 -20.68 -3.17 -7.56
C ASP A 65 -19.81 -2.02 -6.99
N SER A 66 -18.64 -2.34 -6.46
CA SER A 66 -17.71 -1.32 -5.96
C SER A 66 -17.17 -0.41 -7.08
N ILE A 67 -16.82 -0.98 -8.24
CA ILE A 67 -16.35 -0.19 -9.40
C ILE A 67 -17.46 0.72 -9.94
N LYS A 68 -18.71 0.24 -10.02
CA LYS A 68 -19.85 1.10 -10.38
C LYS A 68 -20.06 2.24 -9.40
N ALA A 69 -19.96 1.97 -8.09
CA ALA A 69 -20.03 3.02 -7.07
C ALA A 69 -18.90 4.04 -7.23
N PHE A 70 -17.67 3.58 -7.52
CA PHE A 70 -16.54 4.46 -7.77
C PHE A 70 -16.71 5.34 -9.02
N GLN A 71 -17.33 4.81 -10.08
CA GLN A 71 -17.67 5.60 -11.27
C GLN A 71 -18.66 6.73 -10.95
N LEU A 72 -19.70 6.44 -10.15
CA LEU A 72 -20.65 7.46 -9.70
C LEU A 72 -19.96 8.54 -8.88
N LEU A 73 -19.08 8.14 -7.96
CA LEU A 73 -18.29 9.09 -7.16
C LEU A 73 -17.36 9.93 -8.03
N MET A 74 -16.63 9.33 -8.98
CA MET A 74 -15.79 10.07 -9.92
C MET A 74 -16.60 11.07 -10.74
N LYS A 75 -17.81 10.69 -11.19
CA LYS A 75 -18.72 11.58 -11.89
C LYS A 75 -19.16 12.77 -11.02
N VAL A 76 -19.61 12.51 -9.78
CA VAL A 76 -20.04 13.56 -8.82
C VAL A 76 -18.89 14.52 -8.50
N HIS A 77 -17.66 14.01 -8.38
CA HIS A 77 -16.48 14.83 -8.12
C HIS A 77 -15.94 15.55 -9.36
N ASN A 78 -16.50 15.33 -10.55
CA ASN A 78 -16.00 15.84 -11.85
C ASN A 78 -14.52 15.44 -12.06
N VAL A 79 -14.23 14.13 -11.97
CA VAL A 79 -12.89 13.60 -12.25
C VAL A 79 -12.61 13.66 -13.74
N ASP A 80 -11.51 14.32 -14.13
CA ASP A 80 -11.11 14.49 -15.53
C ASP A 80 -10.50 13.21 -16.12
N ARG A 81 -9.64 12.51 -15.35
CA ARG A 81 -8.93 11.30 -15.78
C ARG A 81 -8.74 10.35 -14.60
N TYR A 82 -8.63 9.05 -14.89
CA TYR A 82 -8.31 8.05 -13.89
C TYR A 82 -7.44 6.91 -14.44
N LEU A 83 -6.75 6.21 -13.53
CA LEU A 83 -6.12 4.91 -13.74
C LEU A 83 -6.72 3.88 -12.81
N ALA A 84 -6.71 2.61 -13.25
CA ALA A 84 -7.15 1.48 -12.42
C ALA A 84 -6.12 0.35 -12.54
N TYR A 85 -5.46 0.03 -11.44
CA TYR A 85 -4.47 -1.05 -11.36
C TYR A 85 -4.86 -2.10 -10.34
N ALA A 86 -4.50 -3.35 -10.64
CA ALA A 86 -4.66 -4.48 -9.75
C ALA A 86 -3.30 -5.13 -9.46
N THR A 87 -3.13 -5.58 -8.23
CA THR A 87 -1.88 -6.14 -7.74
C THR A 87 -1.98 -7.64 -7.43
N SER A 88 -1.28 -8.14 -6.46
CA SER A 88 -1.01 -9.55 -6.17
C SER A 88 -2.24 -10.47 -6.20
N ALA A 89 -3.42 -10.06 -5.70
CA ALA A 89 -4.56 -10.97 -5.67
C ALA A 89 -5.11 -11.32 -7.07
N LEU A 90 -5.26 -10.32 -7.96
CA LEU A 90 -5.70 -10.59 -9.33
C LEU A 90 -4.56 -11.15 -10.20
N ARG A 91 -3.32 -10.74 -9.94
CA ARG A 91 -2.14 -11.26 -10.64
C ARG A 91 -1.95 -12.77 -10.42
N GLU A 92 -2.25 -13.28 -9.23
CA GLU A 92 -2.05 -14.69 -8.89
C GLU A 92 -3.32 -15.54 -9.04
N ALA A 93 -4.47 -14.94 -9.28
CA ALA A 93 -5.69 -15.70 -9.54
C ALA A 93 -5.70 -16.28 -10.95
N ASN A 94 -5.96 -17.60 -11.09
CA ASN A 94 -6.08 -18.29 -12.37
C ASN A 94 -7.11 -17.64 -13.31
N ASN A 95 -8.17 -17.04 -12.72
CA ASN A 95 -9.21 -16.33 -13.45
C ASN A 95 -9.04 -14.78 -13.43
N GLY A 96 -7.87 -14.26 -13.03
CA GLY A 96 -7.67 -12.84 -12.85
C GLY A 96 -7.95 -11.98 -14.10
N LEU A 97 -7.41 -12.40 -15.25
CA LEU A 97 -7.66 -11.74 -16.54
C LEU A 97 -9.14 -11.81 -16.95
N GLN A 98 -9.79 -12.95 -16.71
CA GLN A 98 -11.22 -13.10 -17.00
C GLN A 98 -12.08 -12.17 -16.12
N VAL A 99 -11.70 -12.01 -14.84
CA VAL A 99 -12.36 -11.11 -13.90
C VAL A 99 -12.24 -9.66 -14.36
N THR A 100 -11.05 -9.21 -14.76
CA THR A 100 -10.85 -7.84 -15.27
C THR A 100 -11.60 -7.59 -16.58
N ALA A 101 -11.63 -8.57 -17.49
CA ALA A 101 -12.39 -8.49 -18.73
C ALA A 101 -13.90 -8.37 -18.47
N GLU A 102 -14.44 -9.14 -17.52
CA GLU A 102 -15.86 -9.06 -17.14
C GLU A 102 -16.19 -7.70 -16.48
N ILE A 103 -15.32 -7.17 -15.63
CA ILE A 103 -15.47 -5.84 -15.04
C ILE A 103 -15.51 -4.78 -16.16
N ARG A 104 -14.57 -4.83 -17.10
CA ARG A 104 -14.55 -3.92 -18.25
C ARG A 104 -15.84 -3.99 -19.05
N LYS A 105 -16.34 -5.20 -19.34
CA LYS A 105 -17.61 -5.39 -20.06
C LYS A 105 -18.81 -4.78 -19.34
N LYS A 106 -18.87 -4.89 -17.99
CA LYS A 106 -20.01 -4.45 -17.18
C LYS A 106 -19.95 -3.00 -16.71
N THR A 107 -18.76 -2.40 -16.70
CA THR A 107 -18.54 -1.06 -16.12
C THR A 107 -17.81 -0.12 -17.07
N GLY A 108 -17.18 -0.60 -18.14
CA GLY A 108 -16.32 0.21 -18.99
C GLY A 108 -14.95 0.53 -18.38
N VAL A 109 -14.71 0.21 -17.11
CA VAL A 109 -13.43 0.45 -16.43
C VAL A 109 -12.41 -0.61 -16.84
N ASN A 110 -11.31 -0.17 -17.44
CA ASN A 110 -10.18 -1.05 -17.75
C ASN A 110 -9.24 -1.13 -16.54
N ILE A 111 -9.15 -2.32 -15.93
CA ILE A 111 -8.23 -2.60 -14.81
C ILE A 111 -7.04 -3.35 -15.37
N GLU A 112 -5.85 -2.74 -15.29
CA GLU A 112 -4.58 -3.34 -15.66
C GLU A 112 -3.98 -4.10 -14.47
N ILE A 113 -3.52 -5.33 -14.70
CA ILE A 113 -2.82 -6.11 -13.67
C ILE A 113 -1.33 -5.80 -13.79
N ILE A 114 -0.74 -5.22 -12.73
CA ILE A 114 0.67 -4.86 -12.68
C ILE A 114 1.48 -5.85 -11.85
N ASP A 115 2.78 -5.98 -12.14
CA ASP A 115 3.72 -6.76 -11.34
C ASP A 115 4.28 -5.95 -10.16
N GLY A 116 5.02 -6.64 -9.27
CA GLY A 116 5.57 -5.98 -8.07
C GLY A 116 6.69 -4.98 -8.37
N HIS A 117 7.38 -5.11 -9.51
CA HIS A 117 8.39 -4.14 -9.94
C HIS A 117 7.73 -2.83 -10.37
N ARG A 118 6.69 -2.93 -11.21
CA ARG A 118 5.91 -1.77 -11.64
C ARG A 118 5.20 -1.09 -10.47
N GLU A 119 4.69 -1.87 -9.51
CA GLU A 119 4.11 -1.36 -8.27
C GLU A 119 5.12 -0.52 -7.49
N ALA A 120 6.36 -1.03 -7.28
CA ALA A 120 7.43 -0.32 -6.60
C ALA A 120 7.87 0.96 -7.35
N GLU A 121 8.00 0.92 -8.68
CA GLU A 121 8.32 2.09 -9.52
C GLU A 121 7.28 3.20 -9.37
N ILE A 122 5.99 2.85 -9.40
CA ILE A 122 4.90 3.81 -9.27
C ILE A 122 4.91 4.45 -7.89
N ILE A 123 5.13 3.67 -6.82
CA ILE A 123 5.25 4.20 -5.46
C ILE A 123 6.47 5.11 -5.34
N ALA A 124 7.59 4.73 -5.94
CA ALA A 124 8.80 5.55 -5.94
C ALA A 124 8.63 6.90 -6.67
N SER A 125 7.71 6.97 -7.63
CA SER A 125 7.38 8.22 -8.32
C SER A 125 6.57 9.21 -7.49
N THR A 126 6.18 8.83 -6.26
CA THR A 126 5.46 9.72 -5.33
C THR A 126 6.38 10.78 -4.72
N ASP A 127 5.83 11.71 -3.91
CA ASP A 127 6.62 12.74 -3.20
C ASP A 127 7.50 12.16 -2.08
N LEU A 128 7.94 10.91 -2.20
CA LEU A 128 8.91 10.33 -1.26
C LEU A 128 10.17 11.20 -1.15
N TYR A 129 10.58 11.89 -2.22
CA TYR A 129 11.73 12.81 -2.18
C TYR A 129 11.55 13.95 -1.17
N LYS A 130 10.32 14.31 -0.79
CA LYS A 130 10.06 15.31 0.27
C LYS A 130 10.38 14.78 1.67
N VAL A 131 10.41 13.45 1.82
CA VAL A 131 10.74 12.76 3.07
C VAL A 131 12.13 12.16 3.01
N VAL A 132 12.54 11.68 1.82
CA VAL A 132 13.87 11.10 1.56
C VAL A 132 14.88 12.25 1.42
N LYS A 133 15.69 12.45 2.45
CA LYS A 133 16.80 13.41 2.39
C LYS A 133 17.96 12.80 1.61
N PRO A 134 18.63 13.57 0.72
CA PRO A 134 19.73 13.04 -0.10
C PRO A 134 20.92 12.51 0.71
N ASP A 135 21.14 13.03 1.91
CA ASP A 135 22.22 12.65 2.82
C ASP A 135 21.90 11.44 3.72
N GLN A 136 20.71 10.86 3.58
CA GLN A 136 20.24 9.75 4.41
C GLN A 136 19.90 8.50 3.58
N ASN A 137 19.98 7.35 4.23
CA ASN A 137 19.64 6.06 3.63
C ASN A 137 18.35 5.51 4.21
N TYR A 138 17.52 4.94 3.36
CA TYR A 138 16.20 4.46 3.76
C TYR A 138 15.91 3.06 3.23
N LEU A 139 15.28 2.26 4.08
CA LEU A 139 14.57 1.06 3.69
C LEU A 139 13.07 1.38 3.61
N PHE A 140 12.54 1.47 2.41
CA PHE A 140 11.11 1.59 2.20
C PHE A 140 10.45 0.22 2.32
N VAL A 141 9.39 0.13 3.12
CA VAL A 141 8.63 -1.09 3.39
C VAL A 141 7.16 -0.81 3.10
N ASP A 142 6.67 -1.29 1.98
CA ASP A 142 5.24 -1.22 1.63
C ASP A 142 4.56 -2.55 1.90
N VAL A 143 3.61 -2.56 2.83
CA VAL A 143 2.95 -3.78 3.26
C VAL A 143 1.56 -3.87 2.67
N GLY A 144 1.44 -4.76 1.67
CA GLY A 144 0.18 -5.13 1.06
C GLY A 144 -0.50 -6.33 1.73
N GLY A 145 -1.62 -6.75 1.13
CA GLY A 145 -2.33 -7.96 1.58
C GLY A 145 -1.66 -9.26 1.12
N GLY A 146 -1.05 -9.25 -0.07
CA GLY A 146 -0.44 -10.43 -0.68
C GLY A 146 1.08 -10.40 -0.71
N SER A 147 1.68 -9.23 -0.77
CA SER A 147 3.12 -9.02 -0.86
C SER A 147 3.60 -7.90 0.04
N THR A 148 4.90 -7.80 0.19
CA THR A 148 5.60 -6.67 0.79
C THR A 148 6.70 -6.28 -0.17
N GLU A 149 6.70 -5.03 -0.58
CA GLU A 149 7.69 -4.42 -1.45
C GLU A 149 8.77 -3.76 -0.56
N LEU A 150 10.03 -4.13 -0.78
CA LEU A 150 11.19 -3.50 -0.16
C LEU A 150 11.98 -2.72 -1.19
N THR A 151 12.34 -1.48 -0.87
CA THR A 151 13.20 -0.63 -1.71
C THR A 151 14.22 0.06 -0.86
N VAL A 152 15.51 -0.05 -1.22
CA VAL A 152 16.60 0.70 -0.59
C VAL A 152 16.82 1.99 -1.37
N TYR A 153 16.80 3.10 -0.65
CA TYR A 153 17.17 4.42 -1.14
C TYR A 153 18.50 4.86 -0.52
N SER A 154 19.39 5.38 -1.33
CA SER A 154 20.62 6.05 -0.91
C SER A 154 20.88 7.23 -1.83
N GLN A 155 21.36 8.34 -1.29
CA GLN A 155 21.61 9.57 -2.05
C GLN A 155 20.39 10.04 -2.87
N GLY A 156 19.19 9.85 -2.32
CA GLY A 156 17.94 10.22 -2.98
C GLY A 156 17.49 9.31 -4.13
N GLN A 157 18.24 8.24 -4.44
CA GLN A 157 17.97 7.33 -5.56
C GLN A 157 17.65 5.92 -5.09
N ILE A 158 16.93 5.17 -5.93
CA ILE A 158 16.69 3.74 -5.72
C ILE A 158 17.98 2.97 -6.01
N VAL A 159 18.45 2.21 -5.02
CA VAL A 159 19.58 1.30 -5.17
C VAL A 159 19.12 -0.07 -5.62
N VAL A 160 18.09 -0.60 -4.98
CA VAL A 160 17.55 -1.93 -5.27
C VAL A 160 16.13 -2.06 -4.73
N SER A 161 15.30 -2.83 -5.42
CA SER A 161 13.94 -3.18 -4.99
C SER A 161 13.67 -4.66 -5.11
N LYS A 162 12.81 -5.18 -4.25
CA LYS A 162 12.33 -6.57 -4.31
C LYS A 162 10.95 -6.71 -3.67
N SER A 163 10.08 -7.47 -4.35
CA SER A 163 8.81 -7.93 -3.80
C SER A 163 8.96 -9.30 -3.14
N PHE A 164 8.34 -9.47 -1.97
CA PHE A 164 8.28 -10.72 -1.23
C PHE A 164 6.83 -11.17 -1.09
N LYS A 165 6.58 -12.47 -1.27
CA LYS A 165 5.26 -13.09 -1.02
C LYS A 165 4.94 -13.15 0.49
N ILE A 166 5.12 -12.03 1.19
CA ILE A 166 4.78 -11.80 2.58
C ILE A 166 3.77 -10.66 2.61
N GLY A 167 2.50 -10.98 2.85
CA GLY A 167 1.44 -9.99 2.94
C GLY A 167 0.49 -10.32 4.09
N THR A 168 -0.27 -9.35 4.54
CA THR A 168 -1.10 -9.50 5.74
C THR A 168 -2.16 -10.59 5.60
N VAL A 169 -2.76 -10.75 4.42
CA VAL A 169 -3.75 -11.80 4.15
C VAL A 169 -3.08 -13.18 4.08
N ARG A 170 -1.89 -13.28 3.48
CA ARG A 170 -1.13 -14.54 3.47
C ARG A 170 -0.74 -15.00 4.88
N LEU A 171 -0.29 -14.07 5.72
CA LEU A 171 0.07 -14.36 7.11
C LEU A 171 -1.16 -14.78 7.91
N LEU A 172 -2.28 -14.08 7.77
CA LEU A 172 -3.55 -14.45 8.40
C LEU A 172 -3.99 -15.88 8.01
N LYS A 173 -3.69 -16.30 6.77
CA LYS A 173 -3.99 -17.64 6.26
C LYS A 173 -2.85 -18.66 6.47
N LYS A 174 -1.79 -18.30 7.21
CA LYS A 174 -0.61 -19.15 7.52
C LYS A 174 0.10 -19.68 6.24
N MET A 175 0.12 -18.90 5.17
CA MET A 175 0.66 -19.26 3.84
C MET A 175 2.07 -18.71 3.58
N VAL A 176 2.80 -18.34 4.61
CA VAL A 176 4.18 -17.81 4.49
C VAL A 176 5.14 -18.74 5.20
N ASP A 177 5.95 -19.44 4.43
CA ASP A 177 6.94 -20.38 4.94
C ASP A 177 8.13 -19.68 5.62
N LYS A 178 8.84 -20.43 6.48
CA LYS A 178 10.09 -19.96 7.11
C LYS A 178 11.16 -19.57 6.08
N SER A 179 11.22 -20.24 4.94
CA SER A 179 12.17 -19.94 3.86
C SER A 179 11.97 -18.55 3.28
N VAL A 180 10.72 -18.09 3.13
CA VAL A 180 10.38 -16.75 2.64
C VAL A 180 10.79 -15.69 3.65
N TRP A 181 10.54 -15.92 4.95
CA TRP A 181 11.01 -15.04 6.02
C TRP A 181 12.54 -14.99 6.10
N ASN A 182 13.23 -16.11 5.91
CA ASN A 182 14.69 -16.14 5.86
C ASN A 182 15.22 -15.39 4.65
N SER A 183 14.56 -15.48 3.50
CA SER A 183 14.90 -14.69 2.31
C SER A 183 14.70 -13.19 2.54
N TYR A 184 13.59 -12.78 3.15
CA TYR A 184 13.29 -11.41 3.54
C TYR A 184 14.38 -10.84 4.46
N LYS A 185 14.71 -11.55 5.55
CA LYS A 185 15.78 -11.19 6.48
C LYS A 185 17.13 -11.03 5.78
N ARG A 186 17.56 -12.06 5.02
CA ARG A 186 18.86 -12.06 4.33
C ARG A 186 18.98 -10.92 3.33
N TRP A 187 17.89 -10.63 2.61
CA TRP A 187 17.89 -9.54 1.65
C TRP A 187 18.06 -8.18 2.34
N ILE A 188 17.33 -7.92 3.44
CA ILE A 188 17.48 -6.68 4.19
C ILE A 188 18.91 -6.52 4.67
N ILE A 189 19.45 -7.52 5.38
CA ILE A 189 20.82 -7.47 5.91
C ILE A 189 21.83 -7.22 4.77
N LYS A 190 21.71 -7.97 3.66
CA LYS A 190 22.62 -7.83 2.52
C LYS A 190 22.67 -6.40 1.96
N HIS A 191 21.51 -5.75 1.87
CA HIS A 191 21.40 -4.46 1.18
C HIS A 191 21.39 -3.25 2.12
N THR A 192 21.44 -3.46 3.45
CA THR A 192 21.43 -2.36 4.41
C THR A 192 22.64 -2.32 5.33
N SER A 193 23.40 -3.43 5.50
CA SER A 193 24.54 -3.51 6.44
C SER A 193 25.74 -2.62 6.07
N GLY A 194 25.86 -2.20 4.82
CA GLY A 194 26.93 -1.28 4.38
C GLY A 194 26.73 0.19 4.77
N TYR A 195 25.55 0.55 5.28
CA TYR A 195 25.22 1.93 5.63
C TYR A 195 25.37 2.15 7.14
N LYS A 196 26.04 3.25 7.54
CA LYS A 196 26.23 3.61 8.97
C LYS A 196 24.89 3.84 9.69
N GLN A 197 23.93 4.44 8.99
CA GLN A 197 22.62 4.77 9.52
C GLN A 197 21.56 4.48 8.48
N MET A 198 20.52 3.78 8.90
CA MET A 198 19.37 3.42 8.08
C MET A 198 18.09 3.84 8.80
N SER A 199 17.19 4.54 8.11
CA SER A 199 15.84 4.79 8.58
C SER A 199 14.84 3.95 7.78
N VAL A 200 13.71 3.58 8.39
CA VAL A 200 12.63 2.90 7.67
C VAL A 200 11.57 3.90 7.24
N LEU A 201 11.09 3.75 6.01
CA LEU A 201 9.88 4.41 5.52
C LEU A 201 8.78 3.36 5.42
N GLY A 202 7.68 3.53 6.13
CA GLY A 202 6.56 2.61 6.13
C GLY A 202 5.41 3.11 5.28
N SER A 203 4.91 2.28 4.35
CA SER A 203 3.71 2.53 3.56
C SER A 203 2.66 1.45 3.79
N GLY A 204 1.43 1.78 3.51
CA GLY A 204 0.29 0.89 3.67
C GLY A 204 -0.68 1.33 4.77
N GLY A 205 -1.89 0.76 4.71
CA GLY A 205 -2.95 1.21 5.62
C GLY A 205 -2.70 0.89 7.09
N THR A 206 -1.88 -0.12 7.41
CA THR A 206 -1.62 -0.52 8.81
C THR A 206 -0.67 0.45 9.50
N ILE A 207 0.42 0.84 8.84
CA ILE A 207 1.36 1.80 9.43
C ILE A 207 0.69 3.15 9.68
N ASN A 208 -0.25 3.55 8.82
CA ASN A 208 -1.07 4.75 9.04
C ASN A 208 -1.96 4.61 10.29
N SER A 209 -2.47 3.41 10.58
CA SER A 209 -3.23 3.15 11.81
C SER A 209 -2.32 3.21 13.05
N LEU A 210 -1.13 2.63 13.01
CA LEU A 210 -0.12 2.73 14.06
C LEU A 210 0.29 4.19 14.32
N PHE A 211 0.50 4.95 13.24
CA PHE A 211 0.80 6.37 13.35
C PHE A 211 -0.33 7.16 14.01
N LYS A 212 -1.59 6.84 13.71
CA LYS A 212 -2.73 7.46 14.38
C LYS A 212 -2.76 7.13 15.88
N LEU A 213 -2.40 5.90 16.25
CA LEU A 213 -2.36 5.46 17.66
C LEU A 213 -1.20 6.09 18.47
N SER A 214 -0.14 6.55 17.83
CA SER A 214 0.98 7.17 18.55
C SER A 214 0.67 8.56 19.07
N GLY A 215 -0.30 9.25 18.48
CA GLY A 215 -0.55 10.67 18.77
C GLY A 215 0.51 11.63 18.22
N ASN A 216 1.50 11.13 17.49
CA ASN A 216 2.58 11.96 16.94
C ASN A 216 2.07 12.96 15.91
N SER A 217 2.75 14.11 15.84
CA SER A 217 2.52 15.14 14.84
C SER A 217 2.96 14.69 13.44
N ALA A 218 2.39 15.30 12.41
CA ALA A 218 2.74 14.95 11.03
C ALA A 218 4.24 15.14 10.77
N GLY A 219 4.89 14.11 10.23
CA GLY A 219 6.34 14.10 9.97
C GLY A 219 7.19 13.50 11.08
N GLU A 220 6.67 13.36 12.29
CA GLU A 220 7.40 12.67 13.37
C GLU A 220 7.45 11.16 13.12
N PRO A 221 8.59 10.50 13.34
CA PRO A 221 8.69 9.05 13.16
C PRO A 221 8.11 8.29 14.37
N LEU A 222 7.84 7.00 14.16
CA LEU A 222 7.55 6.05 15.22
C LEU A 222 8.85 5.35 15.63
N SER A 223 9.04 5.12 16.95
CA SER A 223 10.20 4.38 17.44
C SER A 223 10.01 2.86 17.29
N TYR A 224 11.13 2.15 17.22
CA TYR A 224 11.15 0.67 17.25
C TYR A 224 10.41 0.13 18.49
N ASP A 225 10.63 0.74 19.65
CA ASP A 225 10.01 0.29 20.90
C ASP A 225 8.49 0.48 20.89
N PHE A 226 7.99 1.59 20.34
CA PHE A 226 6.55 1.77 20.13
C PHE A 226 5.95 0.68 19.23
N ILE A 227 6.58 0.39 18.09
CA ILE A 227 6.10 -0.66 17.17
C ILE A 227 6.14 -2.04 17.86
N LYS A 228 7.20 -2.32 18.63
CA LYS A 228 7.35 -3.57 19.40
C LYS A 228 6.30 -3.71 20.51
N GLU A 229 6.01 -2.63 21.23
CA GLU A 229 4.95 -2.59 22.24
C GLU A 229 3.59 -2.87 21.61
N LYS A 230 3.23 -2.15 20.54
CA LYS A 230 1.96 -2.37 19.84
C LYS A 230 1.83 -3.77 19.26
N TYR A 231 2.93 -4.33 18.74
CA TYR A 231 2.92 -5.73 18.30
C TYR A 231 2.56 -6.70 19.43
N LYS A 232 3.17 -6.54 20.62
CA LYS A 232 2.83 -7.36 21.80
C LYS A 232 1.37 -7.18 22.23
N THR A 233 0.89 -5.94 22.26
CA THR A 233 -0.51 -5.62 22.59
C THR A 233 -1.46 -6.33 21.63
N PHE A 234 -1.23 -6.26 20.32
CA PHE A 234 -2.09 -6.90 19.33
C PHE A 234 -2.05 -8.44 19.41
N GLN A 235 -0.91 -9.04 19.81
CA GLN A 235 -0.82 -10.48 20.03
C GLN A 235 -1.67 -10.97 21.18
N SER A 236 -1.89 -10.14 22.21
CA SER A 236 -2.68 -10.50 23.40
C SER A 236 -4.18 -10.23 23.25
N MET A 237 -4.61 -9.61 22.13
CA MET A 237 -5.99 -9.17 21.93
C MET A 237 -6.70 -9.95 20.81
N SER A 238 -7.98 -10.18 21.01
CA SER A 238 -8.85 -10.67 19.93
C SER A 238 -9.17 -9.53 18.93
N PRO A 239 -9.50 -9.84 17.66
CA PRO A 239 -9.94 -8.81 16.70
C PRO A 239 -11.15 -8.00 17.21
N LYS A 240 -12.06 -8.60 17.95
CA LYS A 240 -13.22 -7.89 18.53
C LYS A 240 -12.80 -6.84 19.56
N GLN A 241 -11.87 -7.19 20.46
CA GLN A 241 -11.30 -6.22 21.41
C GLN A 241 -10.60 -5.07 20.67
N MET A 242 -9.78 -5.35 19.64
CA MET A 242 -9.13 -4.31 18.84
C MET A 242 -10.12 -3.38 18.13
N MET A 243 -11.30 -3.90 17.73
CA MET A 243 -12.36 -3.05 17.14
C MET A 243 -12.93 -2.07 18.17
N VAL A 244 -13.10 -2.50 19.42
CA VAL A 244 -13.63 -1.66 20.50
C VAL A 244 -12.58 -0.68 20.99
N ASP A 245 -11.41 -1.17 21.39
CA ASP A 245 -10.40 -0.38 22.12
C ASP A 245 -9.66 0.61 21.19
N PHE A 246 -9.49 0.26 19.91
CA PHE A 246 -8.77 1.10 18.93
C PHE A 246 -9.66 1.62 17.79
N SER A 247 -10.97 1.36 17.83
CA SER A 247 -11.92 1.74 16.77
C SER A 247 -11.50 1.26 15.39
N PHE A 248 -10.90 0.06 15.30
CA PHE A 248 -10.54 -0.53 14.01
C PHE A 248 -11.76 -1.13 13.33
N ASN A 249 -11.84 -0.97 12.01
CA ASN A 249 -12.75 -1.80 11.22
C ASN A 249 -12.33 -3.27 11.29
N ALA A 250 -13.29 -4.20 11.19
CA ALA A 250 -13.04 -5.64 11.29
C ALA A 250 -11.90 -6.14 10.39
N ASP A 251 -11.83 -5.65 9.14
CA ASP A 251 -10.79 -6.02 8.21
C ASP A 251 -9.41 -5.39 8.50
N ARG A 252 -9.35 -4.37 9.36
CA ARG A 252 -8.10 -3.84 9.93
C ARG A 252 -7.70 -4.66 11.15
N ALA A 253 -8.60 -4.91 12.06
CA ALA A 253 -8.36 -5.69 13.27
C ALA A 253 -7.79 -7.09 12.97
N ASP A 254 -8.27 -7.73 11.89
CA ASP A 254 -7.81 -9.06 11.47
C ASP A 254 -6.35 -9.09 10.98
N VAL A 255 -5.80 -7.99 10.50
CA VAL A 255 -4.49 -7.97 9.81
C VAL A 255 -3.46 -7.06 10.47
N ILE A 256 -3.82 -6.30 11.50
CA ILE A 256 -2.93 -5.29 12.09
C ILE A 256 -1.69 -5.91 12.73
N GLU A 257 -1.86 -7.01 13.46
CA GLU A 257 -0.78 -7.76 14.10
C GLU A 257 0.24 -8.24 13.05
N GLN A 258 -0.24 -8.89 11.98
CA GLN A 258 0.60 -9.42 10.90
C GLN A 258 1.41 -8.32 10.21
N ALA A 259 0.78 -7.18 9.91
CA ALA A 259 1.49 -6.07 9.28
C ALA A 259 2.51 -5.43 10.24
N THR A 260 2.16 -5.28 11.52
CA THR A 260 3.08 -4.74 12.53
C THR A 260 4.33 -5.61 12.65
N ARG A 261 4.17 -6.94 12.59
CA ARG A 261 5.29 -7.88 12.54
C ARG A 261 6.22 -7.64 11.35
N ILE A 262 5.67 -7.37 10.15
CA ILE A 262 6.49 -7.13 8.96
C ILE A 262 7.34 -5.87 9.14
N TYR A 263 6.75 -4.75 9.60
CA TYR A 263 7.51 -3.51 9.87
C TYR A 263 8.57 -3.73 10.94
N LEU A 264 8.21 -4.39 12.04
CA LEU A 264 9.15 -4.69 13.13
C LEU A 264 10.36 -5.49 12.64
N MET A 265 10.14 -6.50 11.77
CA MET A 265 11.22 -7.27 11.16
C MET A 265 12.06 -6.42 10.19
N GLY A 266 11.43 -5.53 9.43
CA GLY A 266 12.11 -4.56 8.57
C GLY A 266 13.06 -3.68 9.38
N MET A 267 12.57 -3.05 10.44
CA MET A 267 13.37 -2.20 11.34
C MET A 267 14.50 -2.99 12.02
N LYS A 268 14.19 -4.16 12.57
CA LYS A 268 15.16 -5.01 13.26
C LYS A 268 16.34 -5.39 12.37
N HIS A 269 16.07 -5.83 11.13
CA HIS A 269 17.11 -6.35 10.24
C HIS A 269 17.87 -5.27 9.47
N SER A 270 17.32 -4.07 9.38
CA SER A 270 18.04 -2.88 8.89
C SER A 270 18.73 -2.08 10.01
N ASN A 271 18.67 -2.56 11.25
CA ASN A 271 19.20 -1.87 12.44
C ASN A 271 18.65 -0.43 12.57
N SER A 272 17.37 -0.24 12.23
CA SER A 272 16.73 1.08 12.30
C SER A 272 15.95 1.24 13.60
N SER A 273 16.18 2.34 14.32
CA SER A 273 15.44 2.70 15.51
C SER A 273 14.15 3.47 15.22
N MET A 274 13.97 3.98 14.00
CA MET A 274 12.86 4.84 13.62
C MET A 274 12.19 4.42 12.31
N ILE A 275 10.86 4.58 12.24
CA ILE A 275 10.08 4.41 11.02
C ILE A 275 9.27 5.67 10.74
N HIS A 276 9.50 6.28 9.59
CA HIS A 276 8.73 7.42 9.12
C HIS A 276 7.51 6.96 8.33
N VAL A 277 6.41 7.71 8.42
CA VAL A 277 5.13 7.37 7.78
C VAL A 277 4.71 8.48 6.82
N PRO A 278 5.14 8.42 5.55
CA PRO A 278 4.92 9.50 4.58
C PRO A 278 3.47 9.62 4.10
N LYS A 279 2.59 8.68 4.48
CA LYS A 279 1.17 8.62 4.07
C LYS A 279 0.97 8.63 2.54
N VAL A 280 1.91 8.04 1.81
CA VAL A 280 1.83 7.82 0.36
C VAL A 280 1.71 6.33 0.06
N GLY A 281 1.22 5.96 -1.12
CA GLY A 281 1.08 4.59 -1.56
C GLY A 281 0.84 4.50 -3.07
N LEU A 282 0.52 3.30 -3.57
CA LEU A 282 0.32 3.03 -4.99
C LEU A 282 -0.65 4.02 -5.66
N ALA A 283 -1.81 4.28 -5.04
CA ALA A 283 -2.81 5.19 -5.61
C ALA A 283 -2.29 6.63 -5.77
N ASP A 284 -1.44 7.11 -4.86
CA ASP A 284 -0.79 8.42 -4.95
C ASP A 284 0.16 8.47 -6.17
N GLY A 285 0.95 7.42 -6.35
CA GLY A 285 1.86 7.27 -7.50
C GLY A 285 1.11 7.18 -8.83
N MET A 286 -0.01 6.45 -8.87
CA MET A 286 -0.85 6.34 -10.06
C MET A 286 -1.37 7.72 -10.53
N VAL A 287 -1.83 8.57 -9.61
CA VAL A 287 -2.27 9.93 -9.96
C VAL A 287 -1.12 10.77 -10.52
N LYS A 288 0.08 10.66 -9.94
CA LYS A 288 1.27 11.35 -10.45
C LYS A 288 1.73 10.85 -11.81
N LEU A 289 1.72 9.52 -12.01
CA LEU A 289 1.99 8.90 -13.30
C LEU A 289 1.04 9.47 -14.36
N LEU A 290 -0.27 9.44 -14.09
CA LEU A 290 -1.31 9.96 -14.97
C LEU A 290 -1.13 11.45 -15.28
N TYR A 291 -0.59 12.22 -14.37
CA TYR A 291 -0.30 13.63 -14.59
C TYR A 291 0.91 13.83 -15.50
N LYS A 292 1.97 13.02 -15.34
CA LYS A 292 3.19 13.07 -16.18
C LYS A 292 2.94 12.64 -17.62
N GLU A 293 2.04 11.64 -17.83
CA GLU A 293 1.65 11.16 -19.17
C GLU A 293 0.90 12.19 -20.02
N LYS A 294 0.90 13.42 -19.60
CA LYS A 294 0.21 14.54 -20.22
C LYS A 294 1.09 15.38 -21.13
N GLY A 295 2.39 15.11 -21.14
CA GLY A 295 3.36 15.75 -22.01
C GLY A 295 3.22 15.33 -23.46
#